data_09521b0b8bd8b1b48ce8f3b945137ed9
#
_entry.id   09521b0b8bd8b1b48ce8f3b945137ed9
#
_cell.length_a   1.000
_cell.length_b   1.000
_cell.length_c   1.000
_cell.angle_alpha   90.00
_cell.angle_beta   90.00
_cell.angle_gamma   90.00
#
_symmetry.space_group_name_H-M   'P 1'
#
loop_
_entity.id
_entity.type
_entity.pdbx_description
1 polymer ?
#
loop_
_entity_poly.entity_id
_entity_poly.type
_entity_poly.pdbx_seq_one_letter_code
_entity_poly.pdbx_strand_id
1 'polypeptide(L)'
;MNEQPNLSVLHTIFLREHNRVADKLRQRNQGWSDERLFQEAKRFVNAEYQHIVYNEWLPVVLGKQFINTYGLFPLSSGYSQDYDTSFDPRITNEFATAAFRFGHSLIPHIINVYNTVGGELNPSFDLKQAFNKPQLLRLPGMLDGLVAGLTRDNSQRLVIKTVKTATASLDQV
;
A
#
# COMPACT_ATOMS: atom_id res chain seq x y z
N MET A 1 -4.76 -8.96 -7.23
CA MET A 1 -3.35 -8.59 -7.47
C MET A 1 -3.14 -7.93 -8.83
N ASN A 2 -3.69 -8.47 -9.91
CA ASN A 2 -3.43 -7.99 -11.29
C ASN A 2 -4.53 -7.07 -11.85
N GLU A 3 -5.36 -6.51 -10.99
CA GLU A 3 -6.48 -5.67 -11.43
C GLU A 3 -6.01 -4.38 -12.12
N GLN A 4 -4.96 -3.74 -11.59
CA GLN A 4 -4.36 -2.56 -12.18
C GLN A 4 -2.83 -2.52 -11.96
N PRO A 5 -2.05 -1.81 -12.82
CA PRO A 5 -0.59 -1.92 -12.85
C PRO A 5 0.11 -1.53 -11.54
N ASN A 6 -0.27 -0.41 -10.93
CA ASN A 6 0.36 0.07 -9.69
C ASN A 6 0.14 -0.90 -8.53
N LEU A 7 -1.04 -1.53 -8.45
CA LEU A 7 -1.31 -2.58 -7.47
C LEU A 7 -0.40 -3.80 -7.72
N SER A 8 -0.24 -4.21 -8.97
CA SER A 8 0.67 -5.31 -9.33
C SER A 8 2.13 -5.00 -9.01
N VAL A 9 2.55 -3.74 -9.22
CA VAL A 9 3.90 -3.26 -8.86
C VAL A 9 4.13 -3.41 -7.36
N LEU A 10 3.25 -2.90 -6.52
CA LEU A 10 3.40 -2.97 -5.06
C LEU A 10 3.46 -4.42 -4.56
N HIS A 11 2.60 -5.29 -5.07
CA HIS A 11 2.66 -6.72 -4.74
C HIS A 11 4.00 -7.35 -5.18
N THR A 12 4.52 -6.96 -6.33
CA THR A 12 5.81 -7.46 -6.83
C THR A 12 6.97 -6.99 -5.96
N ILE A 13 6.95 -5.74 -5.50
CA ILE A 13 7.98 -5.20 -4.59
C ILE A 13 8.00 -6.00 -3.29
N PHE A 14 6.86 -6.17 -2.62
CA PHE A 14 6.81 -6.91 -1.35
C PHE A 14 7.10 -8.40 -1.51
N LEU A 15 6.75 -9.02 -2.64
CA LEU A 15 7.18 -10.38 -2.96
C LEU A 15 8.70 -10.49 -3.08
N ARG A 16 9.33 -9.56 -3.79
CA ARG A 16 10.80 -9.51 -3.94
C ARG A 16 11.48 -9.23 -2.61
N GLU A 17 10.91 -8.34 -1.80
CA GLU A 17 11.43 -8.07 -0.46
C GLU A 17 11.39 -9.30 0.43
N HIS A 18 10.27 -10.03 0.44
CA HIS A 18 10.17 -11.31 1.14
C HIS A 18 11.29 -12.27 0.73
N ASN A 19 11.51 -12.46 -0.57
CA ASN A 19 12.54 -13.36 -1.07
C ASN A 19 13.94 -12.87 -0.68
N ARG A 20 14.20 -11.56 -0.77
CA ARG A 20 15.48 -10.95 -0.33
C ARG A 20 15.75 -11.21 1.15
N VAL A 21 14.75 -11.05 2.00
CA VAL A 21 14.86 -11.32 3.45
C VAL A 21 15.09 -12.82 3.68
N ALA A 22 14.35 -13.71 3.01
CA ALA A 22 14.52 -15.15 3.13
C ALA A 22 15.94 -15.59 2.75
N ASP A 23 16.50 -15.03 1.68
CA ASP A 23 17.88 -15.32 1.26
C ASP A 23 18.91 -14.84 2.29
N LYS A 24 18.70 -13.66 2.89
CA LYS A 24 19.56 -13.16 3.97
C LYS A 24 19.49 -14.02 5.23
N LEU A 25 18.30 -14.49 5.57
CA LEU A 25 18.09 -15.41 6.70
C LEU A 25 18.77 -16.76 6.44
N ARG A 26 18.68 -17.31 5.22
CA ARG A 26 19.32 -18.57 4.81
C ARG A 26 20.84 -18.50 4.95
N GLN A 27 21.44 -17.39 4.53
CA GLN A 27 22.89 -17.19 4.64
C GLN A 27 23.39 -17.23 6.10
N ARG A 28 22.57 -16.75 7.03
CA ARG A 28 22.91 -16.69 8.47
C ARG A 28 22.51 -17.94 9.26
N ASN A 29 21.59 -18.72 8.72
CA ASN A 29 20.95 -19.84 9.42
C ASN A 29 20.88 -21.07 8.51
N GLN A 30 22.02 -21.65 8.17
CA GLN A 30 22.14 -22.75 7.21
C GLN A 30 21.33 -24.02 7.58
N GLY A 31 20.98 -24.20 8.86
CA GLY A 31 20.18 -25.32 9.34
C GLY A 31 18.66 -25.08 9.35
N TRP A 32 18.18 -23.91 8.88
CA TRP A 32 16.75 -23.66 8.83
C TRP A 32 16.10 -24.32 7.63
N SER A 33 14.91 -24.91 7.86
CA SER A 33 14.08 -25.42 6.78
C SER A 33 13.52 -24.30 5.92
N ASP A 34 13.08 -24.62 4.72
CA ASP A 34 12.45 -23.66 3.79
C ASP A 34 11.21 -23.03 4.41
N GLU A 35 10.36 -23.82 5.06
CA GLU A 35 9.17 -23.32 5.77
C GLU A 35 9.54 -22.32 6.88
N ARG A 36 10.59 -22.60 7.66
CA ARG A 36 11.03 -21.65 8.69
C ARG A 36 11.56 -20.36 8.09
N LEU A 37 12.32 -20.44 7.01
CA LEU A 37 12.80 -19.25 6.29
C LEU A 37 11.65 -18.43 5.75
N PHE A 38 10.65 -19.07 5.17
CA PHE A 38 9.42 -18.42 4.68
C PHE A 38 8.68 -17.68 5.79
N GLN A 39 8.41 -18.36 6.91
CA GLN A 39 7.63 -17.77 7.99
C GLN A 39 8.37 -16.61 8.68
N GLU A 40 9.68 -16.73 8.89
CA GLU A 40 10.46 -15.66 9.50
C GLU A 40 10.62 -14.46 8.54
N ALA A 41 10.81 -14.69 7.25
CA ALA A 41 10.81 -13.63 6.25
C ALA A 41 9.45 -12.91 6.18
N LYS A 42 8.35 -13.68 6.22
CA LYS A 42 6.98 -13.14 6.26
C LYS A 42 6.75 -12.26 7.50
N ARG A 43 7.21 -12.69 8.67
CA ARG A 43 7.11 -11.88 9.89
C ARG A 43 7.84 -10.54 9.75
N PHE A 44 9.04 -10.59 9.20
CA PHE A 44 9.85 -9.39 8.97
C PHE A 44 9.17 -8.42 8.02
N VAL A 45 8.73 -8.88 6.85
CA VAL A 45 8.06 -8.03 5.85
C VAL A 45 6.72 -7.49 6.36
N ASN A 46 5.97 -8.28 7.14
CA ASN A 46 4.76 -7.79 7.78
C ASN A 46 5.06 -6.65 8.78
N ALA A 47 6.14 -6.77 9.54
CA ALA A 47 6.55 -5.70 10.47
C ALA A 47 7.00 -4.43 9.72
N GLU A 48 7.73 -4.57 8.62
CA GLU A 48 8.08 -3.44 7.74
C GLU A 48 6.83 -2.75 7.20
N TYR A 49 5.87 -3.52 6.70
CA TYR A 49 4.62 -2.98 6.18
C TYR A 49 3.80 -2.25 7.26
N GLN A 50 3.68 -2.85 8.45
CA GLN A 50 3.03 -2.20 9.59
C GLN A 50 3.75 -0.90 9.97
N HIS A 51 5.07 -0.90 9.99
CA HIS A 51 5.86 0.30 10.28
C HIS A 51 5.58 1.43 9.28
N ILE A 52 5.55 1.13 7.98
CA ILE A 52 5.19 2.08 6.93
C ILE A 52 3.78 2.64 7.17
N VAL A 53 2.80 1.76 7.45
CA VAL A 53 1.41 2.18 7.68
C VAL A 53 1.31 3.13 8.86
N TYR A 54 1.90 2.80 10.00
CA TYR A 54 1.75 3.60 11.22
C TYR A 54 2.61 4.88 11.24
N ASN A 55 3.79 4.86 10.62
CA ASN A 55 4.68 6.03 10.64
C ASN A 55 4.50 6.97 9.46
N GLU A 56 4.09 6.46 8.30
CA GLU A 56 4.07 7.26 7.07
C GLU A 56 2.63 7.50 6.58
N TRP A 57 1.82 6.46 6.47
CA TRP A 57 0.51 6.55 5.84
C TRP A 57 -0.59 7.08 6.78
N LEU A 58 -0.75 6.50 7.96
CA LEU A 58 -1.79 6.92 8.91
C LEU A 58 -1.69 8.40 9.31
N PRO A 59 -0.50 8.97 9.58
CA PRO A 59 -0.37 10.39 9.89
C PRO A 59 -0.85 11.32 8.78
N VAL A 60 -0.74 10.89 7.51
CA VAL A 60 -1.24 11.65 6.37
C VAL A 60 -2.76 11.56 6.26
N VAL A 61 -3.33 10.37 6.47
CA VAL A 61 -4.76 10.11 6.28
C VAL A 61 -5.60 10.63 7.46
N LEU A 62 -5.17 10.37 8.68
CA LEU A 62 -5.91 10.71 9.91
C LEU A 62 -5.48 12.04 10.52
N GLY A 63 -4.30 12.53 10.17
CA GLY A 63 -3.70 13.71 10.78
C GLY A 63 -3.02 13.42 12.11
N LYS A 64 -1.96 14.18 12.40
CA LYS A 64 -1.11 13.98 13.59
C LYS A 64 -1.87 14.11 14.91
N GLN A 65 -2.86 15.00 14.98
CA GLN A 65 -3.65 15.18 16.19
C GLN A 65 -4.42 13.90 16.56
N PHE A 66 -5.08 13.28 15.57
CA PHE A 66 -5.82 12.04 15.78
C PHE A 66 -4.87 10.90 16.21
N ILE A 67 -3.75 10.74 15.52
CA ILE A 67 -2.72 9.74 15.82
C ILE A 67 -2.24 9.88 17.27
N ASN A 68 -1.97 11.11 17.74
CA ASN A 68 -1.55 11.38 19.11
C ASN A 68 -2.66 11.05 20.12
N THR A 69 -3.89 11.47 19.84
CA THR A 69 -5.03 11.26 20.76
C THR A 69 -5.29 9.78 21.01
N TYR A 70 -5.12 8.95 20.00
CA TYR A 70 -5.38 7.49 20.08
C TYR A 70 -4.12 6.64 20.28
N GLY A 71 -2.95 7.26 20.47
CA GLY A 71 -1.71 6.54 20.74
C GLY A 71 -1.27 5.62 19.60
N LEU A 72 -1.51 6.01 18.33
CA LEU A 72 -1.25 5.17 17.17
C LEU A 72 0.19 5.26 16.64
N PHE A 73 1.08 5.94 17.32
CA PHE A 73 2.50 5.91 16.98
C PHE A 73 3.18 4.67 17.53
N PRO A 74 4.03 4.00 16.74
CA PRO A 74 4.92 2.99 17.26
C PRO A 74 5.84 3.57 18.34
N LEU A 75 6.17 2.77 19.33
CA LEU A 75 7.11 3.18 20.37
C LEU A 75 8.48 3.45 19.77
N SER A 76 9.18 4.46 20.29
CA SER A 76 10.55 4.78 19.88
C SER A 76 11.58 3.73 20.34
N SER A 77 11.22 2.95 21.37
CA SER A 77 12.03 1.85 21.91
C SER A 77 11.17 0.87 22.70
N GLY A 78 11.65 -0.37 22.82
CA GLY A 78 10.93 -1.42 23.55
C GLY A 78 9.78 -2.03 22.76
N TYR A 79 8.88 -2.68 23.47
CA TYR A 79 7.71 -3.37 22.92
C TYR A 79 6.43 -2.82 23.52
N SER A 80 5.37 -2.67 22.71
CA SER A 80 4.05 -2.33 23.18
C SER A 80 3.49 -3.43 24.10
N GLN A 81 2.74 -3.01 25.12
CA GLN A 81 1.98 -3.88 26.01
C GLN A 81 0.49 -3.93 25.66
N ASP A 82 0.11 -3.35 24.53
CA ASP A 82 -1.30 -3.20 24.11
C ASP A 82 -1.88 -4.47 23.48
N TYR A 83 -1.06 -5.54 23.36
CA TYR A 83 -1.53 -6.80 22.78
C TYR A 83 -2.55 -7.48 23.70
N ASP A 84 -3.77 -7.62 23.22
CA ASP A 84 -4.89 -8.25 23.91
C ASP A 84 -5.44 -9.42 23.07
N THR A 85 -5.30 -10.64 23.61
CA THR A 85 -5.78 -11.87 22.96
C THR A 85 -7.31 -11.98 22.92
N SER A 86 -8.02 -11.22 23.75
CA SER A 86 -9.49 -11.20 23.77
C SER A 86 -10.08 -10.31 22.68
N PHE A 87 -9.26 -9.41 22.11
CA PHE A 87 -9.71 -8.51 21.06
C PHE A 87 -9.81 -9.22 19.71
N ASP A 88 -10.97 -9.14 19.09
CA ASP A 88 -11.18 -9.67 17.75
C ASP A 88 -10.61 -8.71 16.69
N PRO A 89 -9.51 -9.05 15.98
CA PRO A 89 -8.88 -8.17 15.01
C PRO A 89 -9.58 -8.14 13.64
N ARG A 90 -10.67 -8.88 13.47
CA ARG A 90 -11.41 -8.91 12.20
C ARG A 90 -12.08 -7.57 11.95
N ILE A 91 -11.96 -7.07 10.74
CA ILE A 91 -12.66 -5.86 10.29
C ILE A 91 -14.10 -6.19 9.91
N THR A 92 -15.01 -5.25 10.16
CA THR A 92 -16.41 -5.41 9.76
C THR A 92 -16.55 -5.41 8.24
N ASN A 93 -17.60 -6.05 7.75
CA ASN A 93 -17.88 -6.12 6.31
C ASN A 93 -18.11 -4.71 5.72
N GLU A 94 -18.81 -3.86 6.42
CA GLU A 94 -19.11 -2.48 6.02
C GLU A 94 -17.83 -1.65 5.88
N PHE A 95 -16.88 -1.83 6.79
CA PHE A 95 -15.58 -1.18 6.68
C PHE A 95 -14.80 -1.69 5.47
N ALA A 96 -14.71 -3.00 5.30
CA ALA A 96 -13.95 -3.60 4.20
C ALA A 96 -14.54 -3.29 2.81
N THR A 97 -15.87 -3.24 2.68
CA THR A 97 -16.55 -3.14 1.39
C THR A 97 -16.99 -1.72 1.02
N ALA A 98 -17.10 -0.82 1.98
CA ALA A 98 -17.54 0.55 1.76
C ALA A 98 -16.55 1.58 2.31
N ALA A 99 -16.40 1.69 3.63
CA ALA A 99 -15.65 2.79 4.25
C ALA A 99 -14.17 2.81 3.82
N PHE A 100 -13.51 1.66 3.80
CA PHE A 100 -12.10 1.55 3.38
C PHE A 100 -11.90 1.57 1.86
N ARG A 101 -12.94 1.91 1.08
CA ARG A 101 -12.88 2.13 -0.37
C ARG A 101 -12.71 3.60 -0.77
N PHE A 102 -12.67 4.51 0.19
CA PHE A 102 -12.49 5.96 -0.08
C PHE A 102 -11.26 6.26 -0.94
N GLY A 103 -10.20 5.47 -0.81
CA GLY A 103 -8.96 5.60 -1.57
C GLY A 103 -9.11 5.43 -3.08
N HIS A 104 -10.19 4.82 -3.58
CA HIS A 104 -10.42 4.67 -5.01
C HIS A 104 -10.48 6.01 -5.74
N SER A 105 -11.02 7.05 -5.10
CA SER A 105 -11.08 8.40 -5.67
C SER A 105 -9.73 9.13 -5.70
N LEU A 106 -8.72 8.60 -5.02
CA LEU A 106 -7.38 9.15 -4.99
C LEU A 106 -6.49 8.65 -6.14
N ILE A 107 -6.93 7.61 -6.85
CA ILE A 107 -6.15 7.00 -7.93
C ILE A 107 -6.30 7.87 -9.19
N PRO A 108 -5.19 8.36 -9.78
CA PRO A 108 -5.25 9.14 -11.01
C PRO A 108 -5.71 8.27 -12.18
N HIS A 109 -6.48 8.87 -13.10
CA HIS A 109 -6.95 8.17 -14.30
C HIS A 109 -5.83 7.99 -15.34
N ILE A 110 -4.81 8.83 -15.33
CA ILE A 110 -3.61 8.69 -16.13
C ILE A 110 -2.49 8.14 -15.25
N ILE A 111 -1.87 7.09 -15.70
CA ILE A 111 -0.71 6.48 -15.05
C ILE A 111 0.53 6.89 -15.84
N ASN A 112 1.42 7.58 -15.16
CA ASN A 112 2.69 8.02 -15.73
C ASN A 112 3.78 6.98 -15.50
N VAL A 113 4.63 6.80 -16.51
CA VAL A 113 5.77 5.89 -16.50
C VAL A 113 7.02 6.72 -16.74
N TYR A 114 7.95 6.72 -15.81
CA TYR A 114 9.17 7.52 -15.90
C TYR A 114 10.37 6.68 -16.30
N ASN A 115 11.25 7.28 -17.10
CA ASN A 115 12.55 6.70 -17.37
C ASN A 115 13.43 6.82 -16.12
N THR A 116 13.96 5.71 -15.66
CA THR A 116 14.81 5.66 -14.46
C THR A 116 16.19 6.28 -14.69
N VAL A 117 16.68 6.34 -15.92
CA VAL A 117 18.02 6.86 -16.25
C VAL A 117 18.04 8.38 -16.41
N GLY A 118 17.04 8.96 -17.09
CA GLY A 118 16.99 10.41 -17.34
C GLY A 118 15.89 11.15 -16.60
N GLY A 119 14.98 10.45 -15.94
CA GLY A 119 13.81 11.04 -15.31
C GLY A 119 12.76 11.55 -16.31
N GLU A 120 12.95 11.30 -17.61
CA GLU A 120 12.00 11.65 -18.65
C GLU A 120 10.72 10.83 -18.55
N LEU A 121 9.60 11.49 -18.81
CA LEU A 121 8.30 10.84 -18.84
C LEU A 121 8.20 9.95 -20.08
N ASN A 122 8.01 8.66 -19.89
CA ASN A 122 7.61 7.74 -20.94
C ASN A 122 6.13 7.94 -21.30
N PRO A 123 5.64 7.40 -22.41
CA PRO A 123 4.22 7.49 -22.74
C PRO A 123 3.35 7.03 -21.57
N SER A 124 2.50 7.92 -21.08
CA SER A 124 1.48 7.61 -20.08
C SER A 124 0.35 6.78 -20.71
N PHE A 125 -0.43 6.14 -19.88
CA PHE A 125 -1.62 5.41 -20.35
C PHE A 125 -2.82 5.63 -19.43
N ASP A 126 -3.99 5.49 -20.02
CA ASP A 126 -5.25 5.59 -19.29
C ASP A 126 -5.45 4.33 -18.43
N LEU A 127 -5.69 4.51 -17.13
CA LEU A 127 -5.89 3.41 -16.17
C LEU A 127 -6.99 2.45 -16.64
N LYS A 128 -8.10 2.95 -17.18
CA LYS A 128 -9.21 2.11 -17.67
C LYS A 128 -8.78 1.13 -18.77
N GLN A 129 -7.74 1.48 -19.54
CA GLN A 129 -7.19 0.63 -20.58
C GLN A 129 -6.17 -0.39 -20.05
N ALA A 130 -5.73 -0.24 -18.81
CA ALA A 130 -4.71 -1.06 -18.17
C ALA A 130 -5.26 -2.12 -17.20
N PHE A 131 -6.56 -2.12 -16.96
CA PHE A 131 -7.19 -3.14 -16.11
C PHE A 131 -7.00 -4.55 -16.66
N ASN A 132 -6.66 -5.47 -15.77
CA ASN A 132 -6.45 -6.89 -16.05
C ASN A 132 -5.41 -7.16 -17.14
N LYS A 133 -4.39 -6.29 -17.26
CA LYS A 133 -3.28 -6.40 -18.21
C LYS A 133 -1.93 -6.58 -17.50
N PRO A 134 -1.70 -7.69 -16.76
CA PRO A 134 -0.43 -7.90 -16.05
C PRO A 134 0.79 -8.01 -16.97
N GLN A 135 0.57 -8.31 -18.26
CA GLN A 135 1.63 -8.34 -19.26
C GLN A 135 2.36 -6.99 -19.44
N LEU A 136 1.74 -5.87 -19.04
CA LEU A 136 2.39 -4.55 -19.07
C LEU A 136 3.68 -4.52 -18.26
N LEU A 137 3.70 -5.20 -17.11
CA LEU A 137 4.89 -5.24 -16.24
C LEU A 137 6.05 -6.05 -16.85
N ARG A 138 5.81 -6.83 -17.90
CA ARG A 138 6.86 -7.58 -18.62
C ARG A 138 7.60 -6.73 -19.65
N LEU A 139 7.08 -5.55 -19.97
CA LEU A 139 7.77 -4.63 -20.89
C LEU A 139 9.05 -4.11 -20.21
N PRO A 140 10.16 -4.00 -20.95
CA PRO A 140 11.42 -3.51 -20.40
C PRO A 140 11.26 -2.12 -19.76
N GLY A 141 11.76 -1.98 -18.53
CA GLY A 141 11.70 -0.73 -17.76
C GLY A 141 10.32 -0.35 -17.20
N MET A 142 9.25 -1.08 -17.54
CA MET A 142 7.90 -0.72 -17.13
C MET A 142 7.71 -0.77 -15.61
N LEU A 143 8.20 -1.81 -14.94
CA LEU A 143 8.07 -1.94 -13.49
C LEU A 143 8.77 -0.76 -12.77
N ASP A 144 10.02 -0.49 -13.13
CA ASP A 144 10.80 0.58 -12.52
C ASP A 144 10.23 1.96 -12.84
N GLY A 145 9.73 2.14 -14.08
CA GLY A 145 9.08 3.37 -14.51
C GLY A 145 7.76 3.65 -13.76
N LEU A 146 6.99 2.61 -13.45
CA LEU A 146 5.79 2.73 -12.62
C LEU A 146 6.13 3.03 -11.15
N VAL A 147 7.19 2.40 -10.60
CA VAL A 147 7.70 2.74 -9.26
C VAL A 147 8.10 4.20 -9.20
N ALA A 148 8.83 4.68 -10.21
CA ALA A 148 9.21 6.08 -10.30
C ALA A 148 7.99 7.02 -10.34
N GLY A 149 6.92 6.64 -11.07
CA GLY A 149 5.64 7.35 -11.08
C GLY A 149 4.99 7.42 -9.70
N LEU A 150 4.91 6.29 -9.00
CA LEU A 150 4.35 6.23 -7.64
C LEU A 150 5.09 7.10 -6.62
N THR A 151 6.38 7.39 -6.85
CA THR A 151 7.18 8.24 -5.95
C THR A 151 7.23 9.71 -6.35
N ARG A 152 6.82 10.05 -7.57
CA ARG A 152 6.87 11.42 -8.12
C ARG A 152 5.51 12.07 -8.22
N ASP A 153 4.50 11.30 -8.61
CA ASP A 153 3.17 11.82 -8.87
C ASP A 153 2.35 11.89 -7.59
N ASN A 154 1.58 12.96 -7.48
CA ASN A 154 0.63 13.09 -6.39
C ASN A 154 -0.63 12.26 -6.66
N SER A 155 -1.25 11.76 -5.60
CA SER A 155 -2.61 11.24 -5.66
C SER A 155 -3.60 12.32 -6.09
N GLN A 156 -4.76 11.93 -6.62
CA GLN A 156 -5.85 12.88 -6.83
C GLN A 156 -6.35 13.45 -5.49
N ARG A 157 -6.90 14.65 -5.55
CA ARG A 157 -7.57 15.26 -4.38
C ARG A 157 -8.90 14.57 -4.13
N LEU A 158 -9.18 14.25 -2.88
CA LEU A 158 -10.51 13.81 -2.48
C LEU A 158 -11.54 14.89 -2.83
N VAL A 159 -12.49 14.59 -3.70
CA VAL A 159 -13.52 15.56 -4.10
C VAL A 159 -14.66 15.52 -3.07
N ILE A 160 -14.54 16.32 -2.03
CA ILE A 160 -15.57 16.48 -0.97
C ILE A 160 -16.93 16.96 -1.53
N LYS A 161 -16.95 17.54 -2.74
CA LYS A 161 -18.20 17.98 -3.39
C LYS A 161 -19.26 16.87 -3.54
N THR A 162 -18.84 15.63 -3.75
CA THR A 162 -19.76 14.50 -3.93
C THR A 162 -20.49 14.12 -2.63
N VAL A 163 -19.82 14.28 -1.48
CA VAL A 163 -20.41 13.98 -0.17
C VAL A 163 -21.44 15.05 0.24
N LYS A 164 -21.19 16.33 -0.05
CA LYS A 164 -22.13 17.43 0.25
C LYS A 164 -23.41 17.34 -0.58
N THR A 165 -23.35 16.84 -1.81
CA THR A 165 -24.53 16.67 -2.67
C THR A 165 -25.38 15.48 -2.24
N ALA A 166 -24.76 14.41 -1.72
CA ALA A 166 -25.47 13.24 -1.22
C ALA A 166 -26.19 13.53 0.12
N THR A 167 -25.58 14.30 1.02
CA THR A 167 -26.21 14.70 2.29
C THR A 167 -27.34 15.71 2.10
N ALA A 168 -27.22 16.63 1.14
CA ALA A 168 -28.30 17.58 0.84
C ALA A 168 -29.55 16.92 0.24
N SER A 169 -29.42 15.72 -0.38
CA SER A 169 -30.57 14.97 -0.89
C SER A 169 -31.26 14.10 0.16
N LEU A 170 -30.62 13.84 1.30
CA LEU A 170 -31.19 13.06 2.40
C LEU A 170 -32.01 13.92 3.37
N ASP A 171 -31.79 15.25 3.40
CA ASP A 171 -32.55 16.18 4.23
C ASP A 171 -33.88 16.66 3.57
N GLN A 172 -34.25 16.06 2.43
CA GLN A 172 -35.50 16.38 1.71
C GLN A 172 -36.45 15.19 1.53
N VAL A 173 -36.29 14.11 2.36
CA VAL A 173 -37.23 12.97 2.36
C VAL A 173 -37.98 12.89 3.68
#